data_de807748d6ee2b342b2c04866193c879
#
_entry.id   de807748d6ee2b342b2c04866193c879
#
_cell.length_a   1.000
_cell.length_b   1.000
_cell.length_c   1.000
_cell.angle_alpha   90.00
_cell.angle_beta   90.00
_cell.angle_gamma   90.00
#
_symmetry.space_group_name_H-M   'P 1'
#
loop_
_entity.id
_entity.type
_entity.pdbx_description
1 polymer ?
#
loop_
_entity_poly.entity_id
_entity_poly.type
_entity_poly.pdbx_seq_one_letter_code
_entity_poly.pdbx_strand_id
1 'polypeptide(L)'
;MREMTLYGVSFEPIGKQPIVLLKNVDEDRFLPIWIGHPEAAAILMKLQGASPQRPMTHDLLTEVVSELKGEVVKVTVTELRENTYFAQITIVQDGTEVEIDSRPSDAIALAVRCDAQIFAADDVVEESGIEFQGGDEEASLVTASTLADLDPEEFRQFIETVTPEEFASSLEDALEELDDELEEDDEEV
;
A
#
# COMPACT_ATOMS: atom_id res chain seq x y z
N MET A 1 9.38 18.75 0.70
CA MET A 1 8.36 17.75 0.31
C MET A 1 8.55 17.40 -1.14
N ARG A 2 8.53 16.13 -1.49
CA ARG A 2 8.70 15.61 -2.84
C ARG A 2 7.38 15.03 -3.33
N GLU A 3 7.04 15.34 -4.58
CA GLU A 3 5.87 14.74 -5.23
C GLU A 3 6.20 13.31 -5.62
N MET A 4 5.25 12.42 -5.33
CA MET A 4 5.39 11.00 -5.55
C MET A 4 4.24 10.50 -6.42
N THR A 5 4.50 9.49 -7.21
CA THR A 5 3.45 8.74 -7.93
C THR A 5 3.40 7.32 -7.41
N LEU A 6 2.21 6.74 -7.37
CA LEU A 6 2.07 5.32 -7.07
C LEU A 6 2.59 4.50 -8.25
N TYR A 7 3.75 3.88 -8.07
CA TYR A 7 4.35 3.02 -9.08
C TYR A 7 3.67 1.65 -9.15
N GLY A 8 3.31 1.10 -7.98
CA GLY A 8 2.59 -0.16 -7.88
C GLY A 8 2.60 -0.76 -6.49
N VAL A 9 2.06 -1.96 -6.40
CA VAL A 9 2.12 -2.81 -5.20
C VAL A 9 2.87 -4.08 -5.59
N SER A 10 3.88 -4.44 -4.82
CA SER A 10 4.68 -5.64 -4.98
C SER A 10 4.59 -6.50 -3.73
N PHE A 11 5.15 -7.70 -3.77
CA PHE A 11 5.23 -8.61 -2.63
C PHE A 11 6.68 -8.98 -2.38
N GLU A 12 7.07 -9.00 -1.12
CA GLU A 12 8.39 -9.49 -0.73
C GLU A 12 8.53 -10.98 -1.09
N PRO A 13 9.66 -11.41 -1.69
CA PRO A 13 9.80 -12.78 -2.19
C PRO A 13 9.72 -13.87 -1.10
N ILE A 14 10.19 -13.58 0.11
CA ILE A 14 10.33 -14.54 1.21
C ILE A 14 9.09 -14.50 2.11
N GLY A 15 8.74 -13.32 2.65
CA GLY A 15 7.63 -13.14 3.59
C GLY A 15 6.27 -12.93 2.94
N LYS A 16 6.20 -12.80 1.59
CA LYS A 16 4.99 -12.46 0.84
C LYS A 16 4.26 -11.21 1.38
N GLN A 17 4.97 -10.38 2.15
CA GLN A 17 4.41 -9.15 2.69
C GLN A 17 4.25 -8.11 1.58
N PRO A 18 3.08 -7.47 1.42
CA PRO A 18 2.88 -6.49 0.37
C PRO A 18 3.60 -5.17 0.66
N ILE A 19 4.15 -4.60 -0.40
CA ILE A 19 4.90 -3.34 -0.39
C ILE A 19 4.27 -2.41 -1.41
N VAL A 20 3.89 -1.20 -0.99
CA VAL A 20 3.61 -0.10 -1.92
C VAL A 20 4.91 0.55 -2.32
N LEU A 21 5.08 0.76 -3.62
CA LEU A 21 6.20 1.53 -4.17
C LEU A 21 5.70 2.89 -4.64
N LEU A 22 6.19 3.94 -4.02
CA LEU A 22 6.02 5.30 -4.49
C LEU A 22 7.27 5.73 -5.23
N LYS A 23 7.13 6.26 -6.45
CA LYS A 23 8.24 6.79 -7.25
C LYS A 23 8.25 8.31 -7.15
N ASN A 24 9.42 8.91 -6.89
CA ASN A 24 9.61 10.34 -7.01
C ASN A 24 9.40 10.80 -8.46
N VAL A 25 8.71 11.91 -8.65
CA VAL A 25 8.40 12.45 -9.99
C VAL A 25 9.65 12.96 -10.67
N ASP A 26 10.57 13.56 -9.94
CA ASP A 26 11.75 14.25 -10.46
C ASP A 26 13.02 13.39 -10.47
N GLU A 27 13.06 12.30 -9.71
CA GLU A 27 14.25 11.46 -9.49
C GLU A 27 13.91 9.98 -9.65
N ASP A 28 14.87 9.14 -10.06
CA ASP A 28 14.73 7.69 -10.07
C ASP A 28 14.92 7.11 -8.65
N ARG A 29 14.13 7.64 -7.71
CA ARG A 29 14.12 7.22 -6.33
C ARG A 29 12.75 6.70 -5.96
N PHE A 30 12.73 5.56 -5.29
CA PHE A 30 11.52 4.86 -4.87
C PHE A 30 11.43 4.82 -3.35
N LEU A 31 10.24 5.00 -2.82
CA LEU A 31 9.96 4.85 -1.40
C LEU A 31 9.13 3.58 -1.19
N PRO A 32 9.72 2.48 -0.67
CA PRO A 32 8.99 1.28 -0.33
C PRO A 32 8.29 1.44 1.02
N ILE A 33 7.02 1.07 1.09
CA ILE A 33 6.22 1.11 2.32
C ILE A 33 5.54 -0.24 2.49
N TRP A 34 5.91 -0.99 3.55
CA TRP A 34 5.26 -2.25 3.91
C TRP A 34 3.84 -2.00 4.40
N ILE A 35 2.89 -2.75 3.89
CA ILE A 35 1.47 -2.58 4.20
C ILE A 35 0.80 -3.93 4.46
N GLY A 36 -0.41 -3.92 5.02
CA GLY A 36 -1.19 -5.13 5.22
C GLY A 36 -1.83 -5.65 3.91
N HIS A 37 -2.16 -6.94 3.86
CA HIS A 37 -2.81 -7.56 2.72
C HIS A 37 -4.17 -6.93 2.38
N PRO A 38 -5.06 -6.60 3.37
CA PRO A 38 -6.33 -5.93 3.06
C PRO A 38 -6.15 -4.56 2.41
N GLU A 39 -5.16 -3.79 2.85
CA GLU A 39 -4.84 -2.47 2.30
C GLU A 39 -4.26 -2.59 0.89
N ALA A 40 -3.35 -3.56 0.67
CA ALA A 40 -2.84 -3.88 -0.65
C ALA A 40 -3.97 -4.24 -1.62
N ALA A 41 -4.86 -5.15 -1.22
CA ALA A 41 -6.02 -5.51 -2.03
C ALA A 41 -6.90 -4.30 -2.37
N ALA A 42 -7.14 -3.40 -1.41
CA ALA A 42 -7.93 -2.19 -1.63
C ALA A 42 -7.30 -1.26 -2.68
N ILE A 43 -5.97 -1.08 -2.64
CA ILE A 43 -5.24 -0.29 -3.64
C ILE A 43 -5.30 -0.97 -5.01
N LEU A 44 -5.01 -2.26 -5.07
CA LEU A 44 -4.98 -3.06 -6.29
C LEU A 44 -6.31 -3.06 -7.03
N MET A 45 -7.41 -3.33 -6.31
CA MET A 45 -8.75 -3.31 -6.90
C MET A 45 -9.04 -1.99 -7.59
N LYS A 46 -8.63 -0.86 -6.99
CA LYS A 46 -8.81 0.46 -7.63
C LYS A 46 -7.94 0.62 -8.87
N LEU A 47 -6.65 0.23 -8.80
CA LEU A 47 -5.73 0.32 -9.94
C LEU A 47 -6.20 -0.53 -11.13
N GLN A 48 -6.80 -1.69 -10.85
CA GLN A 48 -7.34 -2.59 -11.88
C GLN A 48 -8.73 -2.17 -12.40
N GLY A 49 -9.31 -1.08 -11.88
CA GLY A 49 -10.65 -0.62 -12.25
C GLY A 49 -11.76 -1.57 -11.79
N ALA A 50 -11.49 -2.43 -10.81
CA ALA A 50 -12.50 -3.33 -10.27
C ALA A 50 -13.63 -2.55 -9.59
N SER A 51 -14.87 -2.93 -9.90
CA SER A 51 -16.07 -2.30 -9.33
C SER A 51 -16.86 -3.33 -8.53
N PRO A 52 -16.64 -3.42 -7.22
CA PRO A 52 -17.39 -4.32 -6.36
C PRO A 52 -18.88 -3.93 -6.32
N GLN A 53 -19.77 -4.91 -6.09
CA GLN A 53 -21.23 -4.68 -6.03
C GLN A 53 -21.63 -3.70 -4.92
N ARG A 54 -20.82 -3.58 -3.88
CA ARG A 54 -21.01 -2.66 -2.76
C ARG A 54 -19.70 -1.91 -2.48
N PRO A 55 -19.78 -0.63 -2.03
CA PRO A 55 -18.59 0.13 -1.67
C PRO A 55 -17.75 -0.60 -0.62
N MET A 56 -16.44 -0.70 -0.87
CA MET A 56 -15.44 -1.14 0.11
C MET A 56 -15.14 -0.01 1.11
N THR A 57 -14.34 -0.28 2.13
CA THR A 57 -14.06 0.69 3.21
C THR A 57 -13.57 2.04 2.69
N HIS A 58 -12.59 2.05 1.77
CA HIS A 58 -12.05 3.31 1.23
C HIS A 58 -13.00 3.98 0.23
N ASP A 59 -13.83 3.22 -0.49
CA ASP A 59 -14.89 3.79 -1.33
C ASP A 59 -15.93 4.49 -0.46
N LEU A 60 -16.35 3.84 0.64
CA LEU A 60 -17.27 4.43 1.60
C LEU A 60 -16.67 5.70 2.24
N LEU A 61 -15.38 5.68 2.59
CA LEU A 61 -14.70 6.85 3.14
C LEU A 61 -14.70 8.03 2.15
N THR A 62 -14.41 7.75 0.87
CA THR A 62 -14.49 8.76 -0.21
C THR A 62 -15.91 9.35 -0.30
N GLU A 63 -16.93 8.50 -0.27
CA GLU A 63 -18.33 8.93 -0.34
C GLU A 63 -18.72 9.79 0.89
N VAL A 64 -18.31 9.39 2.09
CA VAL A 64 -18.54 10.15 3.32
C VAL A 64 -17.91 11.54 3.24
N VAL A 65 -16.65 11.64 2.79
CA VAL A 65 -15.98 12.94 2.62
C VAL A 65 -16.74 13.81 1.61
N SER A 66 -17.13 13.24 0.47
CA SER A 66 -17.88 13.95 -0.57
C SER A 66 -19.26 14.41 -0.09
N GLU A 67 -20.02 13.57 0.62
CA GLU A 67 -21.34 13.92 1.18
C GLU A 67 -21.24 15.05 2.22
N LEU A 68 -20.12 15.11 2.93
CA LEU A 68 -19.79 16.20 3.84
C LEU A 68 -19.23 17.43 3.13
N LYS A 69 -19.21 17.45 1.78
CA LYS A 69 -18.67 18.52 0.93
C LYS A 69 -17.18 18.79 1.16
N GLY A 70 -16.45 17.79 1.57
CA GLY A 70 -15.01 17.79 1.60
C GLY A 70 -14.43 17.28 0.29
N GLU A 71 -13.21 17.69 -0.03
CA GLU A 71 -12.42 17.22 -1.15
C GLU A 71 -11.05 16.79 -0.64
N VAL A 72 -10.66 15.55 -0.90
CA VAL A 72 -9.31 15.06 -0.60
C VAL A 72 -8.38 15.63 -1.68
N VAL A 73 -7.51 16.56 -1.30
CA VAL A 73 -6.64 17.25 -2.27
C VAL A 73 -5.24 16.67 -2.34
N LYS A 74 -4.73 16.18 -1.21
CA LYS A 74 -3.41 15.54 -1.17
C LYS A 74 -3.30 14.59 0.02
N VAL A 75 -2.34 13.67 -0.09
CA VAL A 75 -1.86 12.85 1.02
C VAL A 75 -0.35 13.01 1.13
N THR A 76 0.18 12.94 2.35
CA THR A 76 1.61 13.15 2.58
C THR A 76 2.13 12.09 3.54
N VAL A 77 3.18 11.34 3.15
CA VAL A 77 3.97 10.54 4.09
C VAL A 77 4.91 11.51 4.82
N THR A 78 4.64 11.73 6.10
CA THR A 78 5.19 12.84 6.86
C THR A 78 6.43 12.49 7.65
N GLU A 79 6.52 11.28 8.16
CA GLU A 79 7.55 10.88 9.11
C GLU A 79 7.80 9.36 9.03
N LEU A 80 9.06 8.96 9.28
CA LEU A 80 9.42 7.60 9.66
C LEU A 80 9.97 7.63 11.09
N ARG A 81 9.33 6.94 12.01
CA ARG A 81 9.75 6.88 13.41
C ARG A 81 9.62 5.44 13.91
N GLU A 82 10.70 4.90 14.48
CA GLU A 82 10.73 3.54 15.02
C GLU A 82 10.19 2.50 14.00
N ASN A 83 10.71 2.55 12.77
CA ASN A 83 10.28 1.73 11.63
C ASN A 83 8.78 1.84 11.26
N THR A 84 8.11 2.89 11.72
CA THR A 84 6.70 3.15 11.44
C THR A 84 6.54 4.42 10.61
N TYR A 85 5.94 4.30 9.43
CA TYR A 85 5.59 5.45 8.61
C TYR A 85 4.29 6.10 9.08
N PHE A 86 4.29 7.42 9.11
CA PHE A 86 3.13 8.25 9.40
C PHE A 86 2.70 8.99 8.14
N ALA A 87 1.41 9.23 8.01
CA ALA A 87 0.88 10.01 6.90
C ALA A 87 -0.25 10.94 7.34
N GLN A 88 -0.52 11.93 6.52
CA GLN A 88 -1.63 12.87 6.66
C GLN A 88 -2.45 12.91 5.38
N ILE A 89 -3.77 13.00 5.55
CA ILE A 89 -4.73 13.27 4.50
C ILE A 89 -5.14 14.74 4.64
N THR A 90 -4.98 15.53 3.58
CA THR A 90 -5.46 16.91 3.55
C THR A 90 -6.80 16.97 2.82
N ILE A 91 -7.82 17.45 3.51
CA ILE A 91 -9.17 17.65 2.99
C ILE A 91 -9.46 19.15 2.96
N VAL A 92 -10.01 19.63 1.87
CA VAL A 92 -10.55 20.99 1.77
C VAL A 92 -12.06 20.94 1.95
N GLN A 93 -12.59 21.72 2.90
CA GLN A 93 -14.03 21.88 3.13
C GLN A 93 -14.34 23.37 3.34
N ASP A 94 -15.25 23.91 2.56
CA ASP A 94 -15.64 25.34 2.61
C ASP A 94 -14.44 26.30 2.57
N GLY A 95 -13.40 25.96 1.79
CA GLY A 95 -12.16 26.73 1.66
C GLY A 95 -11.19 26.61 2.84
N THR A 96 -11.47 25.73 3.80
CA THR A 96 -10.59 25.44 4.94
C THR A 96 -9.91 24.10 4.74
N GLU A 97 -8.59 24.06 4.92
CA GLU A 97 -7.82 22.81 4.92
C GLU A 97 -7.89 22.16 6.30
N VAL A 98 -8.18 20.85 6.30
CA VAL A 98 -8.18 19.99 7.49
C VAL A 98 -7.17 18.87 7.24
N GLU A 99 -6.24 18.68 8.17
CA GLU A 99 -5.27 17.58 8.13
C GLU A 99 -5.70 16.48 9.08
N ILE A 100 -5.71 15.26 8.57
CA ILE A 100 -6.12 14.05 9.32
C ILE A 100 -4.95 13.09 9.35
N ASP A 101 -4.54 12.68 10.55
CA ASP A 101 -3.55 11.63 10.75
C ASP A 101 -4.06 10.28 10.23
N SER A 102 -3.20 9.54 9.53
CA SER A 102 -3.57 8.24 8.98
C SER A 102 -2.35 7.33 8.78
N ARG A 103 -2.61 6.04 8.58
CA ARG A 103 -1.58 5.15 8.06
C ARG A 103 -1.32 5.47 6.58
N PRO A 104 -0.06 5.35 6.10
CA PRO A 104 0.25 5.58 4.68
C PRO A 104 -0.60 4.76 3.72
N SER A 105 -0.85 3.48 4.04
CA SER A 105 -1.67 2.58 3.23
C SER A 105 -3.10 3.09 3.03
N ASP A 106 -3.74 3.62 4.10
CA ASP A 106 -5.09 4.18 4.02
C ASP A 106 -5.12 5.49 3.23
N ALA A 107 -4.12 6.35 3.48
CA ALA A 107 -3.96 7.60 2.74
C ALA A 107 -3.79 7.36 1.24
N ILE A 108 -2.91 6.42 0.85
CA ILE A 108 -2.67 6.06 -0.55
C ILE A 108 -3.93 5.42 -1.17
N ALA A 109 -4.58 4.49 -0.46
CA ALA A 109 -5.82 3.87 -0.93
C ALA A 109 -6.95 4.89 -1.17
N LEU A 110 -6.98 5.98 -0.37
CA LEU A 110 -7.90 7.08 -0.56
C LEU A 110 -7.46 7.98 -1.73
N ALA A 111 -6.16 8.32 -1.82
CA ALA A 111 -5.61 9.17 -2.88
C ALA A 111 -5.92 8.62 -4.27
N VAL A 112 -5.70 7.32 -4.50
CA VAL A 112 -6.00 6.68 -5.82
C VAL A 112 -7.49 6.66 -6.16
N ARG A 113 -8.39 6.88 -5.19
CA ARG A 113 -9.84 6.97 -5.39
C ARG A 113 -10.31 8.37 -5.70
N CYS A 114 -9.62 9.36 -5.15
CA CYS A 114 -9.95 10.77 -5.27
C CYS A 114 -9.10 11.49 -6.32
N ASP A 115 -8.18 10.81 -7.00
CA ASP A 115 -7.16 11.40 -7.87
C ASP A 115 -6.34 12.49 -7.15
N ALA A 116 -6.14 12.33 -5.83
CA ALA A 116 -5.41 13.27 -4.99
C ALA A 116 -3.90 13.11 -5.17
N GLN A 117 -3.17 14.21 -5.04
CA GLN A 117 -1.69 14.20 -5.13
C GLN A 117 -1.08 13.45 -3.94
N ILE A 118 0.02 12.76 -4.20
CA ILE A 118 0.78 12.02 -3.18
C ILE A 118 2.12 12.73 -2.97
N PHE A 119 2.48 12.98 -1.72
CA PHE A 119 3.76 13.58 -1.34
C PHE A 119 4.46 12.74 -0.27
N ALA A 120 5.77 12.90 -0.17
CA ALA A 120 6.57 12.44 0.96
C ALA A 120 7.47 13.57 1.47
N ALA A 121 7.74 13.60 2.77
CA ALA A 121 8.70 14.52 3.37
C ALA A 121 10.11 14.22 2.85
N ASP A 122 10.94 15.26 2.68
CA ASP A 122 12.31 15.11 2.18
C ASP A 122 13.11 14.14 3.04
N ASP A 123 13.02 14.28 4.37
CA ASP A 123 13.71 13.44 5.33
C ASP A 123 13.32 11.95 5.18
N VAL A 124 12.03 11.65 4.93
CA VAL A 124 11.56 10.29 4.71
C VAL A 124 12.14 9.69 3.44
N VAL A 125 12.17 10.46 2.35
CA VAL A 125 12.72 10.00 1.07
C VAL A 125 14.24 9.86 1.15
N GLU A 126 14.93 10.70 1.92
CA GLU A 126 16.37 10.62 2.12
C GLU A 126 16.77 9.41 2.98
N GLU A 127 16.00 9.12 4.03
CA GLU A 127 16.27 8.02 4.97
C GLU A 127 15.93 6.66 4.38
N SER A 128 14.79 6.54 3.67
CA SER A 128 14.22 5.25 3.26
C SER A 128 14.08 5.08 1.76
N GLY A 129 14.40 6.11 0.98
CA GLY A 129 14.34 6.03 -0.48
C GLY A 129 15.48 5.18 -1.03
N ILE A 130 15.13 4.32 -1.99
CA ILE A 130 16.07 3.46 -2.71
C ILE A 130 16.21 3.90 -4.16
N GLU A 131 17.42 3.83 -4.70
CA GLU A 131 17.72 4.06 -6.10
C GLU A 131 17.98 2.72 -6.78
N PHE A 132 17.29 2.43 -7.88
CA PHE A 132 17.63 1.28 -8.69
C PHE A 132 18.78 1.66 -9.60
N GLN A 133 20.00 1.18 -9.28
CA GLN A 133 21.16 1.31 -10.14
C GLN A 133 21.23 0.09 -11.07
N GLY A 134 20.86 0.27 -12.32
CA GLY A 134 21.18 -0.74 -13.32
C GLY A 134 19.99 -1.21 -14.14
N GLY A 135 20.31 -1.48 -15.40
CA GLY A 135 19.37 -1.85 -16.43
C GLY A 135 18.62 -3.16 -16.14
N ASP A 136 17.67 -3.36 -16.94
CA ASP A 136 16.56 -4.31 -17.06
C ASP A 136 16.72 -5.78 -16.56
N GLU A 137 17.83 -6.19 -15.96
CA GLU A 137 18.07 -7.59 -15.58
C GLU A 137 18.29 -7.86 -14.07
N GLU A 138 18.53 -6.84 -13.22
CA GLU A 138 18.75 -7.04 -11.77
C GLU A 138 17.69 -6.41 -10.85
N ALA A 139 16.63 -5.87 -11.37
CA ALA A 139 15.41 -5.54 -10.61
C ALA A 139 14.70 -6.78 -10.03
N SER A 140 15.37 -7.93 -10.03
CA SER A 140 14.82 -9.22 -9.58
C SER A 140 14.58 -9.32 -8.06
N LEU A 141 14.93 -8.29 -7.28
CA LEU A 141 14.55 -8.23 -5.87
C LEU A 141 13.18 -7.59 -5.65
N VAL A 142 12.60 -6.95 -6.66
CA VAL A 142 11.29 -6.30 -6.57
C VAL A 142 10.33 -6.79 -7.66
N THR A 143 10.84 -7.48 -8.68
CA THR A 143 10.06 -7.97 -9.81
C THR A 143 9.61 -9.43 -9.70
N ALA A 144 9.54 -9.99 -8.52
CA ALA A 144 8.70 -11.17 -8.34
C ALA A 144 7.24 -10.72 -8.39
N SER A 145 6.71 -10.63 -9.59
CA SER A 145 5.31 -10.30 -9.90
C SER A 145 4.95 -8.83 -9.69
N THR A 146 5.41 -7.98 -10.57
CA THR A 146 4.68 -6.74 -10.87
C THR A 146 3.25 -7.17 -11.25
N LEU A 147 2.25 -6.48 -10.71
CA LEU A 147 0.83 -6.73 -11.03
C LEU A 147 0.49 -6.73 -12.52
N ALA A 148 1.38 -6.25 -13.38
CA ALA A 148 1.27 -6.39 -14.82
C ALA A 148 1.38 -7.85 -15.30
N ASP A 149 1.98 -8.74 -14.49
CA ASP A 149 2.15 -10.16 -14.80
C ASP A 149 1.11 -11.06 -14.09
N LEU A 150 0.34 -10.53 -13.13
CA LEU A 150 -0.84 -11.23 -12.63
C LEU A 150 -1.99 -11.04 -13.62
N ASP A 151 -2.39 -12.15 -14.25
CA ASP A 151 -3.60 -12.15 -15.08
C ASP A 151 -4.76 -11.61 -14.22
N PRO A 152 -5.45 -10.51 -14.66
CA PRO A 152 -6.60 -9.94 -13.94
C PRO A 152 -7.70 -10.97 -13.65
N GLU A 153 -7.77 -12.04 -14.45
CA GLU A 153 -8.69 -13.16 -14.26
C GLU A 153 -8.24 -14.08 -13.11
N GLU A 154 -6.95 -14.35 -12.94
CA GLU A 154 -6.42 -15.16 -11.83
C GLU A 154 -6.61 -14.43 -10.49
N PHE A 155 -6.38 -13.12 -10.46
CA PHE A 155 -6.62 -12.30 -9.26
C PHE A 155 -8.11 -12.22 -8.91
N ARG A 156 -8.99 -12.08 -9.92
CA ARG A 156 -10.44 -12.09 -9.70
C ARG A 156 -10.91 -13.46 -9.18
N GLN A 157 -10.40 -14.56 -9.75
CA GLN A 157 -10.70 -15.91 -9.28
C GLN A 157 -10.22 -16.11 -7.85
N PHE A 158 -9.04 -15.62 -7.49
CA PHE A 158 -8.54 -15.67 -6.11
C PHE A 158 -9.49 -14.96 -5.14
N ILE A 159 -9.93 -13.74 -5.45
CA ILE A 159 -10.87 -12.98 -4.60
C ILE A 159 -12.27 -13.63 -4.56
N GLU A 160 -12.74 -14.24 -5.65
CA GLU A 160 -14.04 -14.89 -5.71
C GLU A 160 -14.05 -16.29 -5.07
N THR A 161 -12.90 -16.96 -4.98
CA THR A 161 -12.77 -18.31 -4.42
C THR A 161 -12.39 -18.34 -2.96
N VAL A 162 -11.77 -17.30 -2.43
CA VAL A 162 -11.39 -17.21 -1.01
C VAL A 162 -12.63 -16.89 -0.17
N THR A 163 -13.20 -17.89 0.46
CA THR A 163 -14.25 -17.70 1.46
C THR A 163 -13.64 -17.12 2.74
N PRO A 164 -14.41 -16.38 3.59
CA PRO A 164 -13.92 -15.89 4.88
C PRO A 164 -13.35 -17.01 5.77
N GLU A 165 -13.82 -18.25 5.61
CA GLU A 165 -13.38 -19.43 6.37
C GLU A 165 -12.03 -19.94 5.85
N GLU A 166 -11.80 -19.98 4.54
CA GLU A 166 -10.51 -20.35 3.93
C GLU A 166 -9.45 -19.28 4.19
N PHE A 167 -9.84 -18.00 4.22
CA PHE A 167 -8.95 -16.91 4.61
C PHE A 167 -8.54 -17.00 6.08
N ALA A 168 -9.47 -17.38 6.98
CA ALA A 168 -9.17 -17.58 8.38
C ALA A 168 -8.25 -18.79 8.59
N SER A 169 -8.47 -19.91 7.88
CA SER A 169 -7.61 -21.10 7.99
C SER A 169 -6.21 -20.86 7.44
N SER A 170 -6.07 -20.10 6.34
CA SER A 170 -4.74 -19.76 5.81
C SER A 170 -3.95 -18.80 6.71
N LEU A 171 -4.64 -18.00 7.53
CA LEU A 171 -4.02 -17.20 8.60
C LEU A 171 -3.59 -18.05 9.80
N GLU A 172 -4.40 -19.02 10.19
CA GLU A 172 -4.06 -19.97 11.26
C GLU A 172 -2.86 -20.83 10.88
N ASP A 173 -2.84 -21.38 9.65
CA ASP A 173 -1.71 -22.15 9.13
C ASP A 173 -0.41 -21.32 9.06
N ALA A 174 -0.51 -20.04 8.64
CA ALA A 174 0.65 -19.14 8.59
C ALA A 174 1.15 -18.72 9.99
N LEU A 175 0.29 -18.69 11.00
CA LEU A 175 0.66 -18.41 12.38
C LEU A 175 1.29 -19.63 13.05
N GLU A 176 0.81 -20.85 12.75
CA GLU A 176 1.43 -22.08 13.22
C GLU A 176 2.83 -22.27 12.63
N GLU A 177 3.03 -21.99 11.33
CA GLU A 177 4.36 -22.04 10.71
C GLU A 177 5.35 -21.05 11.35
N LEU A 178 4.88 -19.85 11.75
CA LEU A 178 5.70 -18.86 12.44
C LEU A 178 6.05 -19.26 13.88
N ASP A 179 5.15 -19.89 14.59
CA ASP A 179 5.41 -20.40 15.96
C ASP A 179 6.41 -21.56 15.92
N ASP A 180 6.32 -22.46 14.94
CA ASP A 180 7.26 -23.57 14.78
C ASP A 180 8.68 -23.07 14.42
N GLU A 181 8.83 -22.03 13.57
CA GLU A 181 10.14 -21.42 13.24
C GLU A 181 10.77 -20.72 14.46
N LEU A 182 9.97 -20.13 15.34
CA LEU A 182 10.46 -19.47 16.55
C LEU A 182 10.88 -20.45 17.64
N GLU A 183 10.30 -21.66 17.69
CA GLU A 183 10.69 -22.71 18.64
C GLU A 183 11.99 -23.42 18.20
N GLU A 184 12.27 -23.55 16.89
CA GLU A 184 13.53 -24.14 16.41
C GLU A 184 14.76 -23.26 16.68
N ASP A 185 14.63 -21.95 16.68
CA ASP A 185 15.73 -21.01 16.98
C ASP A 185 16.13 -20.99 18.48
N ASP A 186 15.24 -21.38 19.39
CA ASP A 186 15.54 -21.45 20.82
C ASP A 186 16.22 -22.77 21.29
N GLU A 187 16.26 -23.82 20.46
CA GLU A 187 16.94 -25.09 20.76
C GLU A 187 18.44 -25.15 20.33
N GLU A 188 18.94 -24.16 19.59
CA GLU A 188 20.36 -24.09 19.14
C GLU A 188 21.26 -23.18 20.02
N VAL A 189 20.90 -22.84 21.24
CA VAL A 189 21.74 -22.03 22.15
C VAL A 189 22.29 -22.84 23.32
#